data_2477fc34f1b916fc25ff39719ebf98dd
#
_entry.id   2477fc34f1b916fc25ff39719ebf98dd
#
_cell.length_a   1.000
_cell.length_b   1.000
_cell.length_c   1.000
_cell.angle_alpha   90.00
_cell.angle_beta   90.00
_cell.angle_gamma   90.00
#
_symmetry.space_group_name_H-M   'P 1'
#
loop_
_entity.id
_entity.type
_entity.pdbx_description
1 polymer ?
#
loop_
_entity_poly.entity_id
_entity_poly.type
_entity_poly.pdbx_seq_one_letter_code
_entity_poly.pdbx_strand_id
1 'polypeptide(L)'
;MIPQIYLRKGKEESLLRRHPWIFSGAIDHIKAEEESDFAEGALVEVYTRQGEFMALGHYQVGSIAVRVLTFEREEIDQAWWNLRIAVAYDVRRTLDLTDNPATTCYRLVHGEGDSLPGLVVDIYGPVAVIQCHSAGMYHARMQIAEALRTVYGARLTAIYDKSSQTLPFKAALGAVDGYLWGTSDHASHIVLENGERFCVNWEKGQKTGFFLDQRENRQLVKRYAKGRTVLNTFCYTGGFSVYALSGGAGEVCSVDSSERAVALATENMQLNFGDNAAHSEVAADAVDYLKDIGDKYDLIILDPPAFAKHHKVLGNAMQGYQRLNARALSQIRPGGILFTFSCSQAVTKELFRTTVFSAAAIAGRKVRILHQLTQPADHPINIYHPEGEYLKGLVLYVE
;
A
#
# COMPACT_ATOMS: atom_id res chain seq x y z
N MET A 1 -5.10 -16.24 -32.66
CA MET A 1 -5.75 -14.88 -32.68
C MET A 1 -5.97 -14.44 -31.24
N ILE A 2 -5.84 -13.13 -30.94
CA ILE A 2 -6.15 -12.64 -29.59
C ILE A 2 -7.67 -12.80 -29.37
N PRO A 3 -8.11 -13.40 -28.25
CA PRO A 3 -9.53 -13.54 -27.94
C PRO A 3 -10.23 -12.19 -27.82
N GLN A 4 -11.48 -12.12 -28.23
CA GLN A 4 -12.26 -10.90 -28.31
C GLN A 4 -13.43 -10.94 -27.33
N ILE A 5 -13.57 -9.89 -26.53
CA ILE A 5 -14.67 -9.67 -25.61
C ILE A 5 -15.58 -8.58 -26.17
N TYR A 6 -16.86 -8.87 -26.31
CA TYR A 6 -17.86 -7.91 -26.74
C TYR A 6 -18.70 -7.44 -25.56
N LEU A 7 -18.85 -6.12 -25.45
CA LEU A 7 -19.61 -5.51 -24.35
C LEU A 7 -21.11 -5.45 -24.69
N ARG A 8 -21.92 -5.50 -23.65
CA ARG A 8 -23.35 -5.20 -23.74
C ARG A 8 -23.56 -3.73 -24.07
N LYS A 9 -24.61 -3.45 -24.84
CA LYS A 9 -25.01 -2.08 -25.20
C LYS A 9 -25.11 -1.19 -23.93
N GLY A 10 -24.45 -0.03 -23.96
CA GLY A 10 -24.44 0.95 -22.88
C GLY A 10 -23.45 0.61 -21.73
N LYS A 11 -22.67 -0.48 -21.84
CA LYS A 11 -21.62 -0.82 -20.86
C LYS A 11 -20.24 -0.32 -21.26
N GLU A 12 -20.10 0.21 -22.46
CA GLU A 12 -18.91 0.88 -22.97
C GLU A 12 -18.61 2.23 -22.32
N GLU A 13 -19.60 2.85 -21.64
CA GLU A 13 -19.46 4.20 -21.06
C GLU A 13 -18.31 4.31 -20.03
N SER A 14 -18.06 3.27 -19.23
CA SER A 14 -16.96 3.28 -18.27
C SER A 14 -15.59 3.32 -18.96
N LEU A 15 -15.45 2.59 -20.07
CA LEU A 15 -14.24 2.59 -20.90
C LEU A 15 -14.04 3.90 -21.66
N LEU A 16 -15.11 4.52 -22.16
CA LEU A 16 -15.07 5.85 -22.76
C LEU A 16 -14.57 6.90 -21.75
N ARG A 17 -14.83 6.68 -20.47
CA ARG A 17 -14.29 7.47 -19.36
C ARG A 17 -12.93 6.99 -18.88
N ARG A 18 -12.28 6.07 -19.61
CA ARG A 18 -10.95 5.52 -19.32
C ARG A 18 -10.84 4.76 -17.99
N HIS A 19 -11.94 4.20 -17.47
CA HIS A 19 -11.88 3.35 -16.29
C HIS A 19 -11.13 2.05 -16.61
N PRO A 20 -10.11 1.63 -15.80
CA PRO A 20 -9.25 0.50 -16.16
C PRO A 20 -9.86 -0.87 -15.91
N TRP A 21 -11.07 -0.97 -15.36
CA TRP A 21 -11.72 -2.24 -15.06
C TRP A 21 -12.98 -2.46 -15.87
N ILE A 22 -13.14 -3.69 -16.37
CA ILE A 22 -14.37 -4.17 -16.97
C ILE A 22 -14.95 -5.24 -16.06
N PHE A 23 -16.16 -4.99 -15.58
CA PHE A 23 -16.86 -5.92 -14.71
C PHE A 23 -17.54 -7.03 -15.54
N SER A 24 -17.61 -8.25 -14.98
CA SER A 24 -18.20 -9.42 -15.66
C SER A 24 -19.63 -9.19 -16.16
N GLY A 25 -20.42 -8.39 -15.43
CA GLY A 25 -21.77 -8.00 -15.85
C GLY A 25 -21.84 -7.11 -17.11
N ALA A 26 -20.71 -6.56 -17.57
CA ALA A 26 -20.64 -5.75 -18.78
C ALA A 26 -20.42 -6.58 -20.05
N ILE A 27 -20.00 -7.84 -19.92
CA ILE A 27 -19.67 -8.72 -21.04
C ILE A 27 -20.96 -9.32 -21.62
N ASP A 28 -21.13 -9.22 -22.95
CA ASP A 28 -22.20 -9.87 -23.70
C ASP A 28 -21.79 -11.29 -24.12
N HIS A 29 -20.70 -11.38 -24.87
CA HIS A 29 -20.15 -12.67 -25.33
C HIS A 29 -18.64 -12.56 -25.57
N ILE A 30 -18.02 -13.73 -25.72
CA ILE A 30 -16.61 -13.91 -25.99
C ILE A 30 -16.46 -14.67 -27.28
N LYS A 31 -15.50 -14.26 -28.12
CA LYS A 31 -15.12 -14.96 -29.35
C LYS A 31 -13.64 -15.36 -29.23
N ALA A 32 -13.41 -16.66 -29.19
CA ALA A 32 -12.06 -17.27 -29.21
C ALA A 32 -12.06 -18.41 -30.26
N GLU A 33 -10.90 -18.72 -30.81
CA GLU A 33 -10.77 -19.84 -31.77
C GLU A 33 -10.86 -21.18 -31.04
N GLU A 34 -10.18 -21.28 -29.89
CA GLU A 34 -10.24 -22.43 -28.98
C GLU A 34 -10.54 -21.96 -27.55
N GLU A 35 -11.16 -22.83 -26.75
CA GLU A 35 -11.47 -22.54 -25.37
C GLU A 35 -10.19 -22.36 -24.52
N SER A 36 -9.09 -23.02 -24.94
CA SER A 36 -7.75 -22.89 -24.35
C SER A 36 -7.13 -21.50 -24.53
N ASP A 37 -7.49 -20.77 -25.59
CA ASP A 37 -6.97 -19.41 -25.85
C ASP A 37 -7.50 -18.39 -24.87
N PHE A 38 -8.60 -18.71 -24.18
CA PHE A 38 -9.27 -17.86 -23.21
C PHE A 38 -8.97 -18.31 -21.77
N ALA A 39 -7.69 -18.56 -21.50
CA ALA A 39 -7.24 -18.90 -20.15
C ALA A 39 -7.20 -17.66 -19.23
N GLU A 40 -7.26 -17.90 -17.93
CA GLU A 40 -7.12 -16.86 -16.94
C GLU A 40 -5.72 -16.18 -17.05
N GLY A 41 -5.73 -14.86 -17.21
CA GLY A 41 -4.51 -14.07 -17.47
C GLY A 41 -4.22 -13.85 -18.96
N ALA A 42 -5.00 -14.42 -19.87
CA ALA A 42 -4.83 -14.20 -21.31
C ALA A 42 -5.00 -12.72 -21.67
N LEU A 43 -4.20 -12.26 -22.63
CA LEU A 43 -4.41 -10.97 -23.28
C LEU A 43 -5.68 -11.06 -24.14
N VAL A 44 -6.57 -10.06 -24.04
CA VAL A 44 -7.83 -10.00 -24.76
C VAL A 44 -8.04 -8.63 -25.38
N GLU A 45 -8.68 -8.59 -26.54
CA GLU A 45 -9.21 -7.38 -27.14
C GLU A 45 -10.65 -7.15 -26.68
N VAL A 46 -11.01 -5.91 -26.42
CA VAL A 46 -12.36 -5.51 -26.00
C VAL A 46 -13.01 -4.66 -27.06
N TYR A 47 -14.26 -4.97 -27.37
CA TYR A 47 -15.05 -4.33 -28.40
C TYR A 47 -16.41 -3.87 -27.90
N THR A 48 -16.93 -2.81 -28.49
CA THR A 48 -18.35 -2.46 -28.35
C THR A 48 -19.20 -3.58 -28.96
N ARG A 49 -20.51 -3.56 -28.71
CA ARG A 49 -21.45 -4.49 -29.37
C ARG A 49 -21.46 -4.37 -30.91
N GLN A 50 -21.11 -3.19 -31.44
CA GLN A 50 -21.02 -2.91 -32.88
C GLN A 50 -19.72 -3.37 -33.53
N GLY A 51 -18.73 -3.84 -32.72
CA GLY A 51 -17.43 -4.30 -33.20
C GLY A 51 -16.38 -3.20 -33.28
N GLU A 52 -16.58 -2.07 -32.60
CA GLU A 52 -15.55 -1.04 -32.46
C GLU A 52 -14.57 -1.41 -31.36
N PHE A 53 -13.28 -1.34 -31.64
CA PHE A 53 -12.22 -1.61 -30.67
C PHE A 53 -12.23 -0.58 -29.55
N MET A 54 -12.07 -1.05 -28.29
CA MET A 54 -12.10 -0.22 -27.09
C MET A 54 -10.81 -0.29 -26.27
N ALA A 55 -10.22 -1.48 -26.11
CA ALA A 55 -9.07 -1.68 -25.23
C ALA A 55 -8.39 -3.03 -25.45
N LEU A 56 -7.16 -3.15 -24.95
CA LEU A 56 -6.45 -4.41 -24.69
C LEU A 56 -6.29 -4.57 -23.18
N GLY A 57 -6.40 -5.79 -22.67
CA GLY A 57 -6.22 -6.06 -21.25
C GLY A 57 -6.09 -7.53 -20.91
N HIS A 58 -5.89 -7.83 -19.64
CA HIS A 58 -5.82 -9.20 -19.13
C HIS A 58 -7.18 -9.67 -18.63
N TYR A 59 -7.62 -10.82 -19.14
CA TYR A 59 -8.83 -11.50 -18.65
C TYR A 59 -8.58 -12.18 -17.30
N GLN A 60 -9.60 -12.16 -16.45
CA GLN A 60 -9.61 -12.89 -15.19
C GLN A 60 -11.02 -13.32 -14.79
N VAL A 61 -11.16 -14.53 -14.27
CA VAL A 61 -12.43 -15.00 -13.71
C VAL A 61 -12.73 -14.28 -12.40
N GLY A 62 -13.86 -13.57 -12.34
CA GLY A 62 -14.26 -12.83 -11.15
C GLY A 62 -15.18 -11.65 -11.48
N SER A 63 -15.37 -10.78 -10.49
CA SER A 63 -16.18 -9.55 -10.68
C SER A 63 -15.51 -8.56 -11.62
N ILE A 64 -14.19 -8.40 -11.55
CA ILE A 64 -13.37 -7.62 -12.48
C ILE A 64 -12.86 -8.60 -13.53
N ALA A 65 -13.55 -8.65 -14.66
CA ALA A 65 -13.29 -9.64 -15.71
C ALA A 65 -12.15 -9.23 -16.64
N VAL A 66 -11.91 -7.93 -16.86
CA VAL A 66 -10.74 -7.46 -17.61
C VAL A 66 -10.09 -6.30 -16.89
N ARG A 67 -8.77 -6.36 -16.80
CA ARG A 67 -7.92 -5.24 -16.38
C ARG A 67 -7.25 -4.66 -17.61
N VAL A 68 -7.62 -3.44 -17.96
CA VAL A 68 -7.17 -2.75 -19.17
C VAL A 68 -5.71 -2.34 -19.03
N LEU A 69 -4.88 -2.72 -19.98
CA LEU A 69 -3.47 -2.30 -20.11
C LEU A 69 -3.34 -1.05 -20.96
N THR A 70 -4.12 -0.98 -22.05
CA THR A 70 -4.11 0.14 -22.98
C THR A 70 -5.46 0.31 -23.65
N PHE A 71 -5.78 1.55 -24.02
CA PHE A 71 -6.95 1.91 -24.82
C PHE A 71 -6.61 2.09 -26.30
N GLU A 72 -5.36 1.85 -26.67
CA GLU A 72 -4.85 1.94 -28.02
C GLU A 72 -4.61 0.53 -28.59
N ARG A 73 -4.66 0.40 -29.91
CA ARG A 73 -4.32 -0.85 -30.59
C ARG A 73 -2.83 -0.92 -30.80
N GLU A 74 -2.14 -1.59 -29.88
CA GLU A 74 -0.69 -1.72 -29.87
C GLU A 74 -0.27 -3.15 -29.47
N GLU A 75 0.96 -3.54 -29.75
CA GLU A 75 1.49 -4.83 -29.36
C GLU A 75 2.01 -4.77 -27.93
N ILE A 76 1.61 -5.74 -27.09
CA ILE A 76 2.07 -5.86 -25.71
C ILE A 76 3.31 -6.75 -25.66
N ASP A 77 4.40 -6.23 -26.20
CA ASP A 77 5.69 -6.88 -26.29
C ASP A 77 6.68 -6.42 -25.19
N GLN A 78 7.94 -6.84 -25.27
CA GLN A 78 8.97 -6.41 -24.32
C GLN A 78 9.23 -4.90 -24.36
N ALA A 79 9.13 -4.28 -25.54
CA ALA A 79 9.34 -2.84 -25.68
C ALA A 79 8.22 -2.05 -24.98
N TRP A 80 6.99 -2.55 -25.05
CA TRP A 80 5.86 -2.00 -24.32
C TRP A 80 6.10 -2.04 -22.80
N TRP A 81 6.52 -3.20 -22.25
CA TRP A 81 6.82 -3.33 -20.82
C TRP A 81 7.96 -2.39 -20.41
N ASN A 82 9.03 -2.30 -21.21
CA ASN A 82 10.15 -1.39 -20.95
C ASN A 82 9.68 0.06 -20.87
N LEU A 83 8.82 0.48 -21.79
CA LEU A 83 8.25 1.83 -21.79
C LEU A 83 7.40 2.10 -20.54
N ARG A 84 6.52 1.17 -20.16
CA ARG A 84 5.65 1.35 -19.00
C ARG A 84 6.45 1.45 -17.68
N ILE A 85 7.45 0.61 -17.51
CA ILE A 85 8.35 0.68 -16.34
C ILE A 85 9.18 1.98 -16.37
N ALA A 86 9.64 2.41 -17.53
CA ALA A 86 10.36 3.68 -17.67
C ALA A 86 9.49 4.89 -17.30
N VAL A 87 8.22 4.91 -17.72
CA VAL A 87 7.26 5.97 -17.33
C VAL A 87 7.05 5.99 -15.82
N ALA A 88 6.86 4.83 -15.18
CA ALA A 88 6.72 4.74 -13.73
C ALA A 88 7.99 5.23 -13.01
N TYR A 89 9.17 4.89 -13.54
CA TYR A 89 10.46 5.38 -13.03
C TYR A 89 10.57 6.92 -13.16
N ASP A 90 10.18 7.47 -14.30
CA ASP A 90 10.22 8.94 -14.54
C ASP A 90 9.30 9.70 -13.59
N VAL A 91 8.13 9.16 -13.25
CA VAL A 91 7.27 9.72 -12.20
C VAL A 91 8.02 9.78 -10.87
N ARG A 92 8.69 8.69 -10.46
CA ARG A 92 9.46 8.66 -9.20
C ARG A 92 10.70 9.56 -9.24
N ARG A 93 11.27 9.78 -10.41
CA ARG A 93 12.34 10.76 -10.62
C ARG A 93 11.84 12.19 -10.38
N THR A 94 10.64 12.54 -10.85
CA THR A 94 10.06 13.86 -10.59
C THR A 94 9.71 14.08 -9.10
N LEU A 95 9.60 12.99 -8.32
CA LEU A 95 9.37 13.01 -6.87
C LEU A 95 10.68 12.97 -6.06
N ASP A 96 11.84 13.05 -6.72
CA ASP A 96 13.16 12.97 -6.10
C ASP A 96 13.37 11.67 -5.29
N LEU A 97 12.92 10.52 -5.82
CA LEU A 97 13.02 9.23 -5.13
C LEU A 97 14.05 8.29 -5.76
N THR A 98 14.37 8.44 -7.06
CA THR A 98 15.17 7.44 -7.78
C THR A 98 16.67 7.51 -7.54
N ASP A 99 17.23 8.69 -7.36
CA ASP A 99 18.65 8.95 -7.17
C ASP A 99 18.92 9.70 -5.86
N ASN A 100 18.05 9.56 -4.88
CA ASN A 100 18.12 10.24 -3.61
C ASN A 100 18.91 9.40 -2.59
N PRO A 101 20.10 9.86 -2.15
CA PRO A 101 20.91 9.11 -1.19
C PRO A 101 20.28 9.01 0.20
N ALA A 102 19.32 9.88 0.53
CA ALA A 102 18.60 9.84 1.80
C ALA A 102 17.34 8.95 1.75
N THR A 103 16.90 8.51 0.56
CA THR A 103 15.72 7.63 0.40
C THR A 103 16.01 6.57 -0.64
N THR A 104 16.31 5.35 -0.20
CA THR A 104 16.63 4.21 -1.06
C THR A 104 15.51 3.18 -1.12
N CYS A 105 14.33 3.50 -0.54
CA CYS A 105 13.16 2.65 -0.62
C CYS A 105 11.92 3.45 -1.01
N TYR A 106 11.18 2.95 -2.00
CA TYR A 106 9.98 3.59 -2.52
C TYR A 106 9.16 2.62 -3.38
N ARG A 107 7.89 2.94 -3.60
CA ARG A 107 7.05 2.21 -4.55
C ARG A 107 7.29 2.70 -5.98
N LEU A 108 7.78 1.80 -6.83
CA LEU A 108 7.99 2.09 -8.25
C LEU A 108 6.71 1.96 -9.07
N VAL A 109 5.91 0.93 -8.80
CA VAL A 109 4.64 0.70 -9.50
C VAL A 109 3.52 0.48 -8.49
N HIS A 110 2.45 1.25 -8.64
CA HIS A 110 1.25 1.20 -7.79
C HIS A 110 0.00 0.86 -8.62
N GLY A 111 -0.01 -0.31 -9.22
CA GLY A 111 -1.17 -0.87 -9.91
C GLY A 111 -1.82 0.08 -10.93
N GLU A 112 -3.10 0.30 -10.77
CA GLU A 112 -3.94 1.16 -11.61
C GLU A 112 -3.46 2.62 -11.63
N GLY A 113 -2.80 3.06 -10.56
CA GLY A 113 -2.21 4.40 -10.46
C GLY A 113 -1.11 4.66 -11.49
N ASP A 114 -0.37 3.61 -11.85
CA ASP A 114 0.69 3.65 -12.87
C ASP A 114 0.24 3.01 -14.20
N SER A 115 -1.06 2.80 -14.40
CA SER A 115 -1.63 2.15 -15.58
C SER A 115 -1.12 0.72 -15.81
N LEU A 116 -0.74 0.03 -14.72
CA LEU A 116 -0.32 -1.37 -14.70
C LEU A 116 -1.19 -2.14 -13.71
N PRO A 117 -2.49 -2.31 -13.99
CA PRO A 117 -3.48 -2.77 -13.02
C PRO A 117 -3.17 -4.16 -12.46
N GLY A 118 -3.05 -4.23 -11.14
CA GLY A 118 -2.71 -5.46 -10.44
C GLY A 118 -1.21 -5.74 -10.34
N LEU A 119 -0.32 -4.79 -10.64
CA LEU A 119 1.11 -4.88 -10.42
C LEU A 119 1.56 -3.94 -9.30
N VAL A 120 2.30 -4.46 -8.35
CA VAL A 120 3.03 -3.67 -7.34
C VAL A 120 4.51 -3.99 -7.48
N VAL A 121 5.34 -2.94 -7.50
CA VAL A 121 6.80 -3.08 -7.44
C VAL A 121 7.35 -2.09 -6.42
N ASP A 122 8.03 -2.62 -5.42
CA ASP A 122 8.72 -1.82 -4.40
C ASP A 122 10.24 -1.98 -4.55
N ILE A 123 10.96 -0.88 -4.42
CA ILE A 123 12.42 -0.84 -4.47
C ILE A 123 12.96 -0.75 -3.05
N TYR A 124 13.93 -1.59 -2.73
CA TYR A 124 14.66 -1.62 -1.47
C TYR A 124 16.17 -1.64 -1.76
N GLY A 125 16.76 -0.44 -1.89
CA GLY A 125 18.15 -0.30 -2.34
C GLY A 125 18.37 -0.95 -3.72
N PRO A 126 19.21 -2.00 -3.83
CA PRO A 126 19.50 -2.66 -5.10
C PRO A 126 18.53 -3.81 -5.44
N VAL A 127 17.45 -3.98 -4.66
CA VAL A 127 16.48 -5.09 -4.84
C VAL A 127 15.11 -4.56 -5.20
N ALA A 128 14.50 -5.11 -6.25
CA ALA A 128 13.09 -4.89 -6.56
C ALA A 128 12.25 -6.07 -6.04
N VAL A 129 11.14 -5.78 -5.38
CA VAL A 129 10.16 -6.78 -4.92
C VAL A 129 8.87 -6.60 -5.72
N ILE A 130 8.47 -7.65 -6.43
CA ILE A 130 7.27 -7.66 -7.27
C ILE A 130 6.15 -8.37 -6.52
N GLN A 131 4.94 -7.83 -6.57
CA GLN A 131 3.70 -8.52 -6.21
C GLN A 131 2.70 -8.41 -7.34
N CYS A 132 2.27 -9.55 -7.86
CA CYS A 132 1.20 -9.64 -8.84
C CYS A 132 -0.13 -9.94 -8.13
N HIS A 133 -1.14 -9.11 -8.40
CA HIS A 133 -2.49 -9.24 -7.87
C HIS A 133 -3.49 -9.74 -8.92
N SER A 134 -2.99 -10.10 -10.12
CA SER A 134 -3.78 -10.67 -11.21
C SER A 134 -2.98 -11.74 -11.94
N ALA A 135 -3.69 -12.70 -12.55
CA ALA A 135 -3.08 -13.77 -13.31
C ALA A 135 -2.25 -13.24 -14.49
N GLY A 136 -2.77 -12.25 -15.22
CA GLY A 136 -2.05 -11.66 -16.36
C GLY A 136 -0.73 -11.02 -15.98
N MET A 137 -0.69 -10.26 -14.88
CA MET A 137 0.58 -9.70 -14.37
C MET A 137 1.56 -10.79 -13.92
N TYR A 138 1.04 -11.87 -13.32
CA TYR A 138 1.89 -13.00 -12.94
C TYR A 138 2.48 -13.72 -14.16
N HIS A 139 1.71 -13.91 -15.24
CA HIS A 139 2.22 -14.48 -16.48
C HIS A 139 3.29 -13.58 -17.12
N ALA A 140 3.11 -12.26 -17.06
CA ALA A 140 4.05 -11.28 -17.60
C ALA A 140 5.27 -10.99 -16.68
N ARG A 141 5.37 -11.62 -15.49
CA ARG A 141 6.39 -11.26 -14.49
C ARG A 141 7.84 -11.32 -14.98
N MET A 142 8.15 -12.22 -15.91
CA MET A 142 9.51 -12.30 -16.49
C MET A 142 9.80 -11.12 -17.42
N GLN A 143 8.81 -10.69 -18.23
CA GLN A 143 8.90 -9.49 -19.07
C GLN A 143 9.01 -8.22 -18.21
N ILE A 144 8.28 -8.15 -17.11
CA ILE A 144 8.36 -7.07 -16.13
C ILE A 144 9.75 -7.06 -15.47
N ALA A 145 10.28 -8.22 -15.11
CA ALA A 145 11.64 -8.33 -14.55
C ALA A 145 12.70 -7.85 -15.52
N GLU A 146 12.59 -8.20 -16.81
CA GLU A 146 13.51 -7.72 -17.85
C GLU A 146 13.37 -6.20 -18.07
N ALA A 147 12.16 -5.66 -18.03
CA ALA A 147 11.93 -4.21 -18.10
C ALA A 147 12.57 -3.47 -16.91
N LEU A 148 12.48 -4.01 -15.70
CA LEU A 148 13.15 -3.46 -14.51
C LEU A 148 14.67 -3.46 -14.68
N ARG A 149 15.25 -4.56 -15.19
CA ARG A 149 16.69 -4.65 -15.49
C ARG A 149 17.12 -3.62 -16.55
N THR A 150 16.31 -3.43 -17.57
CA THR A 150 16.58 -2.46 -18.65
C THR A 150 16.59 -1.02 -18.10
N VAL A 151 15.62 -0.65 -17.24
CA VAL A 151 15.48 0.71 -16.71
C VAL A 151 16.53 1.01 -15.63
N TYR A 152 16.82 0.07 -14.76
CA TYR A 152 17.74 0.29 -13.62
C TYR A 152 19.20 0.00 -13.97
N GLY A 153 19.46 -0.90 -14.94
CA GLY A 153 20.82 -1.33 -15.28
C GLY A 153 21.56 -1.90 -14.06
N ALA A 154 22.81 -1.50 -13.87
CA ALA A 154 23.66 -1.99 -12.79
C ALA A 154 23.23 -1.56 -11.36
N ARG A 155 22.25 -0.67 -11.22
CA ARG A 155 21.72 -0.25 -9.92
C ARG A 155 20.85 -1.32 -9.26
N LEU A 156 20.33 -2.26 -10.05
CA LEU A 156 19.56 -3.39 -9.56
C LEU A 156 20.41 -4.66 -9.56
N THR A 157 20.44 -5.39 -8.46
CA THR A 157 21.22 -6.64 -8.33
C THR A 157 20.34 -7.87 -8.18
N ALA A 158 19.07 -7.70 -7.77
CA ALA A 158 18.14 -8.80 -7.64
C ALA A 158 16.67 -8.34 -7.83
N ILE A 159 15.83 -9.28 -8.27
CA ILE A 159 14.37 -9.11 -8.38
C ILE A 159 13.72 -10.31 -7.69
N TYR A 160 12.89 -10.04 -6.69
CA TYR A 160 12.18 -11.04 -5.91
C TYR A 160 10.68 -11.00 -6.19
N ASP A 161 10.09 -12.12 -6.57
CA ASP A 161 8.65 -12.29 -6.72
C ASP A 161 8.04 -12.74 -5.40
N LYS A 162 7.10 -11.96 -4.88
CA LYS A 162 6.35 -12.24 -3.65
C LYS A 162 4.84 -12.29 -3.92
N SER A 163 4.44 -13.00 -4.97
CA SER A 163 3.07 -13.01 -5.48
C SER A 163 2.21 -14.15 -4.93
N SER A 164 2.79 -15.18 -4.29
CA SER A 164 2.05 -16.40 -3.92
C SER A 164 0.80 -16.14 -3.08
N GLN A 165 0.84 -15.13 -2.21
CA GLN A 165 -0.26 -14.77 -1.31
C GLN A 165 -1.18 -13.66 -1.85
N THR A 166 -0.82 -13.02 -2.97
CA THR A 166 -1.58 -11.90 -3.53
C THR A 166 -2.39 -12.29 -4.76
N LEU A 167 -2.05 -13.42 -5.37
CA LEU A 167 -2.77 -13.94 -6.53
C LEU A 167 -4.18 -14.40 -6.17
N PRO A 168 -5.15 -14.25 -7.08
CA PRO A 168 -6.46 -14.88 -6.95
C PRO A 168 -6.33 -16.40 -6.77
N PHE A 169 -7.19 -16.98 -5.95
CA PHE A 169 -7.12 -18.41 -5.57
C PHE A 169 -6.95 -19.37 -6.75
N LYS A 170 -7.61 -19.10 -7.88
CA LYS A 170 -7.53 -19.95 -9.08
C LYS A 170 -6.18 -19.85 -9.81
N ALA A 171 -5.55 -18.68 -9.78
CA ALA A 171 -4.25 -18.45 -10.41
C ALA A 171 -3.06 -18.84 -9.50
N ALA A 172 -3.29 -19.03 -8.20
CA ALA A 172 -2.25 -19.30 -7.21
C ALA A 172 -1.74 -20.76 -7.23
N LEU A 173 -2.32 -21.62 -8.03
CA LEU A 173 -1.89 -23.03 -8.13
C LEU A 173 -0.45 -23.11 -8.66
N GLY A 174 0.46 -23.52 -7.78
CA GLY A 174 1.88 -23.67 -8.10
C GLY A 174 2.74 -22.40 -8.02
N ALA A 175 2.17 -21.26 -7.66
CA ALA A 175 2.96 -20.05 -7.46
C ALA A 175 3.82 -20.15 -6.19
N VAL A 176 5.11 -19.91 -6.33
CA VAL A 176 6.10 -19.93 -5.25
C VAL A 176 6.86 -18.63 -5.28
N ASP A 177 7.03 -18.02 -4.09
CA ASP A 177 7.85 -16.82 -3.95
C ASP A 177 9.33 -17.15 -4.17
N GLY A 178 10.07 -16.26 -4.82
CA GLY A 178 11.48 -16.50 -5.11
C GLY A 178 12.12 -15.44 -6.00
N TYR A 179 13.43 -15.56 -6.21
CA TYR A 179 14.17 -14.67 -7.09
C TYR A 179 13.89 -14.98 -8.57
N LEU A 180 13.47 -13.98 -9.32
CA LEU A 180 13.33 -14.04 -10.79
C LEU A 180 14.64 -13.75 -11.47
N TRP A 181 15.49 -12.95 -10.83
CA TRP A 181 16.82 -12.59 -11.35
C TRP A 181 17.73 -12.20 -10.18
N GLY A 182 19.02 -12.54 -10.31
CA GLY A 182 20.00 -12.29 -9.28
C GLY A 182 19.68 -13.03 -7.97
N THR A 183 20.43 -12.72 -6.94
CA THR A 183 20.20 -13.18 -5.57
C THR A 183 20.65 -12.11 -4.60
N SER A 184 20.13 -12.15 -3.38
CA SER A 184 20.68 -11.37 -2.27
C SER A 184 21.16 -12.35 -1.22
N ASP A 185 22.40 -12.19 -0.78
CA ASP A 185 22.99 -13.01 0.28
C ASP A 185 22.34 -12.77 1.65
N HIS A 186 21.55 -11.69 1.73
CA HIS A 186 20.87 -11.27 2.95
C HIS A 186 19.37 -11.13 2.69
N ALA A 187 18.57 -11.91 3.39
CA ALA A 187 17.11 -11.80 3.39
C ALA A 187 16.60 -10.49 4.03
N SER A 188 17.48 -9.72 4.67
CA SER A 188 17.22 -8.40 5.22
C SER A 188 18.25 -7.39 4.72
N HIS A 189 17.79 -6.19 4.41
CA HIS A 189 18.63 -5.11 3.89
C HIS A 189 18.36 -3.82 4.65
N ILE A 190 19.42 -3.07 4.94
CA ILE A 190 19.26 -1.73 5.51
C ILE A 190 18.96 -0.76 4.37
N VAL A 191 17.81 -0.14 4.42
CA VAL A 191 17.38 0.92 3.51
C VAL A 191 17.28 2.25 4.23
N LEU A 192 17.28 3.32 3.46
CA LEU A 192 17.09 4.69 3.95
C LEU A 192 15.71 5.21 3.52
N GLU A 193 15.02 5.84 4.44
CA GLU A 193 13.82 6.63 4.17
C GLU A 193 13.99 8.00 4.83
N ASN A 194 14.15 9.05 4.04
CA ASN A 194 14.42 10.42 4.51
C ASN A 194 15.61 10.51 5.52
N GLY A 195 16.63 9.70 5.31
CA GLY A 195 17.83 9.62 6.17
C GLY A 195 17.71 8.65 7.36
N GLU A 196 16.51 8.20 7.72
CA GLU A 196 16.30 7.19 8.75
C GLU A 196 16.58 5.79 8.20
N ARG A 197 17.18 4.91 9.02
CA ARG A 197 17.58 3.56 8.64
C ARG A 197 16.52 2.54 9.03
N PHE A 198 16.22 1.59 8.12
CA PHE A 198 15.28 0.51 8.38
C PHE A 198 15.83 -0.82 7.89
N CYS A 199 15.75 -1.83 8.74
CA CYS A 199 15.98 -3.23 8.37
C CYS A 199 14.71 -3.77 7.70
N VAL A 200 14.77 -4.05 6.40
CA VAL A 200 13.65 -4.57 5.62
C VAL A 200 13.91 -6.01 5.22
N ASN A 201 12.97 -6.89 5.51
CA ASN A 201 13.00 -8.29 5.12
C ASN A 201 11.83 -8.58 4.17
N TRP A 202 12.10 -8.65 2.87
CA TRP A 202 11.05 -8.91 1.86
C TRP A 202 10.59 -10.35 1.83
N GLU A 203 11.40 -11.34 2.23
CA GLU A 203 11.00 -12.75 2.23
C GLU A 203 10.00 -13.06 3.34
N LYS A 204 10.31 -12.64 4.58
CA LYS A 204 9.55 -12.99 5.80
C LYS A 204 8.66 -11.86 6.32
N GLY A 205 8.85 -10.61 5.85
CA GLY A 205 8.07 -9.44 6.25
C GLY A 205 6.66 -9.47 5.68
N GLN A 206 5.78 -8.63 6.24
CA GLN A 206 4.44 -8.45 5.70
C GLN A 206 4.49 -7.73 4.34
N LYS A 207 3.54 -8.03 3.46
CA LYS A 207 3.49 -7.49 2.09
C LYS A 207 4.85 -7.61 1.41
N THR A 208 5.44 -6.51 0.94
CA THR A 208 6.78 -6.47 0.33
C THR A 208 7.91 -6.34 1.32
N GLY A 209 7.64 -6.13 2.63
CA GLY A 209 8.63 -6.04 3.70
C GLY A 209 8.52 -4.77 4.56
N PHE A 210 8.06 -3.66 4.00
CA PHE A 210 7.89 -2.38 4.69
C PHE A 210 6.63 -1.64 4.20
N PHE A 211 6.07 -0.75 5.03
CA PHE A 211 4.89 0.06 4.68
C PHE A 211 5.33 1.43 4.16
N LEU A 212 5.65 1.48 2.86
CA LEU A 212 6.12 2.70 2.18
C LEU A 212 5.03 3.77 2.08
N ASP A 213 3.76 3.37 2.16
CA ASP A 213 2.60 4.24 2.05
C ASP A 213 2.42 5.23 3.23
N GLN A 214 3.18 5.05 4.32
CA GLN A 214 3.16 5.93 5.49
C GLN A 214 4.34 6.93 5.54
N ARG A 215 5.22 6.97 4.52
CA ARG A 215 6.45 7.81 4.54
C ARG A 215 6.17 9.27 4.89
N GLU A 216 5.24 9.92 4.21
CA GLU A 216 4.93 11.34 4.43
C GLU A 216 4.26 11.56 5.80
N ASN A 217 3.46 10.60 6.23
CA ASN A 217 2.80 10.65 7.54
C ASN A 217 3.82 10.47 8.68
N ARG A 218 4.85 9.65 8.48
CA ARG A 218 5.99 9.53 9.42
C ARG A 218 6.76 10.85 9.53
N GLN A 219 7.01 11.52 8.40
CA GLN A 219 7.64 12.85 8.41
C GLN A 219 6.81 13.88 9.19
N LEU A 220 5.49 13.78 9.11
CA LEU A 220 4.64 14.69 9.86
C LEU A 220 4.68 14.38 11.37
N VAL A 221 4.73 13.11 11.78
CA VAL A 221 4.96 12.72 13.17
C VAL A 221 6.26 13.31 13.71
N LYS A 222 7.36 13.25 12.93
CA LYS A 222 8.66 13.87 13.27
C LYS A 222 8.52 15.35 13.64
N ARG A 223 7.70 16.11 12.89
CA ARG A 223 7.47 17.54 13.14
C ARG A 223 6.73 17.80 14.46
N TYR A 224 5.84 16.90 14.89
CA TYR A 224 5.04 17.07 16.10
C TYR A 224 5.67 16.45 17.35
N ALA A 225 6.75 15.67 17.20
CA ALA A 225 7.27 14.83 18.28
C ALA A 225 8.14 15.54 19.32
N LYS A 226 8.71 16.71 18.99
CA LYS A 226 9.71 17.39 19.85
C LYS A 226 9.24 17.57 21.28
N GLY A 227 10.00 16.99 22.23
CA GLY A 227 9.76 17.09 23.68
C GLY A 227 8.56 16.30 24.19
N ARG A 228 7.89 15.49 23.32
CA ARG A 228 6.67 14.74 23.68
C ARG A 228 6.99 13.33 24.14
N THR A 229 6.08 12.78 24.94
CA THR A 229 6.00 11.34 25.23
C THR A 229 5.05 10.69 24.23
N VAL A 230 5.58 9.79 23.42
CA VAL A 230 4.90 9.25 22.24
C VAL A 230 4.48 7.80 22.45
N LEU A 231 3.25 7.48 22.07
CA LEU A 231 2.73 6.10 21.97
C LEU A 231 2.48 5.76 20.51
N ASN A 232 3.18 4.76 19.99
CA ASN A 232 2.96 4.19 18.68
C ASN A 232 2.29 2.83 18.80
N THR A 233 1.00 2.73 18.51
CA THR A 233 0.24 1.47 18.52
C THR A 233 0.21 0.84 17.14
N PHE A 234 0.09 -0.51 17.08
CA PHE A 234 0.22 -1.28 15.83
C PHE A 234 1.54 -0.97 15.13
N CYS A 235 2.62 -0.92 15.93
CA CYS A 235 3.87 -0.31 15.52
C CYS A 235 4.61 -1.05 14.42
N TYR A 236 4.31 -2.34 14.19
CA TYR A 236 5.00 -3.21 13.25
C TYR A 236 6.54 -3.08 13.41
N THR A 237 7.25 -2.61 12.37
CA THR A 237 8.71 -2.41 12.41
C THR A 237 9.14 -1.10 13.07
N GLY A 238 8.25 -0.38 13.76
CA GLY A 238 8.58 0.83 14.48
C GLY A 238 8.80 2.07 13.61
N GLY A 239 8.32 2.09 12.38
CA GLY A 239 8.56 3.22 11.46
C GLY A 239 8.20 4.57 12.04
N PHE A 240 7.01 4.71 12.64
CA PHE A 240 6.62 5.96 13.31
C PHE A 240 7.46 6.25 14.56
N SER A 241 7.90 5.22 15.30
CA SER A 241 8.71 5.36 16.51
C SER A 241 10.08 5.94 16.18
N VAL A 242 10.75 5.46 15.13
CA VAL A 242 12.02 5.99 14.65
C VAL A 242 11.88 7.47 14.30
N TYR A 243 10.85 7.84 13.52
CA TYR A 243 10.63 9.24 13.16
C TYR A 243 10.26 10.13 14.36
N ALA A 244 9.51 9.60 15.34
CA ALA A 244 9.20 10.34 16.55
C ALA A 244 10.47 10.66 17.35
N LEU A 245 11.35 9.69 17.58
CA LEU A 245 12.58 9.91 18.32
C LEU A 245 13.55 10.81 17.55
N SER A 246 13.68 10.63 16.24
CA SER A 246 14.44 11.51 15.35
C SER A 246 13.91 12.96 15.35
N GLY A 247 12.61 13.14 15.61
CA GLY A 247 11.95 14.44 15.78
C GLY A 247 12.18 15.08 17.15
N GLY A 248 12.94 14.42 18.04
CA GLY A 248 13.25 14.92 19.38
C GLY A 248 12.17 14.58 20.41
N ALA A 249 11.43 13.48 20.25
CA ALA A 249 10.58 12.95 21.31
C ALA A 249 11.43 12.69 22.58
N GLY A 250 10.85 12.97 23.76
CA GLY A 250 11.50 12.68 25.04
C GLY A 250 11.50 11.19 25.38
N GLU A 251 10.42 10.49 25.02
CA GLU A 251 10.26 9.05 25.20
C GLU A 251 9.30 8.52 24.13
N VAL A 252 9.55 7.31 23.64
CA VAL A 252 8.68 6.61 22.67
C VAL A 252 8.37 5.21 23.19
N CYS A 253 7.09 4.84 23.22
CA CYS A 253 6.64 3.49 23.51
C CYS A 253 6.03 2.89 22.24
N SER A 254 6.52 1.72 21.81
CA SER A 254 6.03 0.94 20.69
C SER A 254 5.17 -0.22 21.17
N VAL A 255 3.95 -0.36 20.68
CA VAL A 255 3.03 -1.44 21.05
C VAL A 255 2.56 -2.19 19.82
N ASP A 256 2.72 -3.51 19.82
CA ASP A 256 2.17 -4.43 18.82
C ASP A 256 1.81 -5.76 19.48
N SER A 257 0.84 -6.47 18.92
CA SER A 257 0.48 -7.81 19.42
C SER A 257 1.48 -8.89 19.03
N SER A 258 2.35 -8.62 18.07
CA SER A 258 3.37 -9.53 17.56
C SER A 258 4.72 -9.26 18.23
N GLU A 259 5.20 -10.19 19.04
CA GLU A 259 6.57 -10.14 19.62
C GLU A 259 7.65 -9.92 18.56
N ARG A 260 7.48 -10.54 17.39
CA ARG A 260 8.40 -10.36 16.27
C ARG A 260 8.37 -8.92 15.72
N ALA A 261 7.21 -8.28 15.65
CA ALA A 261 7.08 -6.89 15.21
C ALA A 261 7.77 -5.96 16.23
N VAL A 262 7.55 -6.19 17.51
CA VAL A 262 8.17 -5.46 18.61
C VAL A 262 9.71 -5.58 18.58
N ALA A 263 10.23 -6.79 18.36
CA ALA A 263 11.68 -7.02 18.23
C ALA A 263 12.28 -6.28 17.03
N LEU A 264 11.59 -6.25 15.87
CA LEU A 264 12.02 -5.48 14.70
C LEU A 264 11.97 -3.96 14.95
N ALA A 265 10.99 -3.48 15.72
CA ALA A 265 10.93 -2.08 16.11
C ALA A 265 12.14 -1.71 16.98
N THR A 266 12.50 -2.54 17.95
CA THR A 266 13.70 -2.36 18.79
C THR A 266 14.97 -2.38 17.95
N GLU A 267 15.11 -3.33 17.01
CA GLU A 267 16.25 -3.38 16.08
C GLU A 267 16.38 -2.08 15.28
N ASN A 268 15.29 -1.55 14.72
CA ASN A 268 15.30 -0.30 13.97
C ASN A 268 15.60 0.92 14.86
N MET A 269 15.15 0.92 16.11
CA MET A 269 15.51 1.96 17.08
C MET A 269 17.01 1.94 17.40
N GLN A 270 17.57 0.77 17.67
CA GLN A 270 19.02 0.60 17.93
C GLN A 270 19.86 0.97 16.72
N LEU A 271 19.41 0.63 15.50
CA LEU A 271 20.09 0.96 14.24
C LEU A 271 20.26 2.49 14.06
N ASN A 272 19.32 3.30 14.54
CA ASN A 272 19.34 4.75 14.40
C ASN A 272 19.92 5.48 15.60
N PHE A 273 19.69 4.99 16.82
CA PHE A 273 19.96 5.74 18.06
C PHE A 273 20.89 5.00 19.04
N GLY A 274 21.27 3.76 18.72
CA GLY A 274 22.08 2.93 19.62
C GLY A 274 21.28 2.39 20.82
N ASP A 275 22.00 1.79 21.79
CA ASP A 275 21.38 1.08 22.91
C ASP A 275 20.76 2.01 23.97
N ASN A 276 21.08 3.29 23.94
CA ASN A 276 20.55 4.28 24.89
C ASN A 276 19.34 5.06 24.34
N ALA A 277 18.65 4.54 23.32
CA ALA A 277 17.43 5.16 22.82
C ALA A 277 16.39 5.28 23.94
N ALA A 278 15.75 6.46 24.05
CA ALA A 278 14.62 6.66 24.96
C ALA A 278 13.36 5.96 24.39
N HIS A 279 13.43 4.64 24.31
CA HIS A 279 12.45 3.76 23.71
C HIS A 279 12.09 2.60 24.64
N SER A 280 10.80 2.31 24.71
CA SER A 280 10.27 1.12 25.36
C SER A 280 9.34 0.37 24.39
N GLU A 281 9.26 -0.93 24.55
CA GLU A 281 8.43 -1.79 23.72
C GLU A 281 7.51 -2.67 24.55
N VAL A 282 6.31 -2.93 24.04
CA VAL A 282 5.31 -3.79 24.70
C VAL A 282 4.64 -4.71 23.67
N ALA A 283 4.77 -6.01 23.88
CA ALA A 283 4.02 -7.00 23.11
C ALA A 283 2.64 -7.18 23.75
N ALA A 284 1.64 -6.46 23.22
CA ALA A 284 0.27 -6.49 23.73
C ALA A 284 -0.75 -6.12 22.66
N ASP A 285 -2.01 -6.51 22.85
CA ASP A 285 -3.11 -5.98 22.05
C ASP A 285 -3.24 -4.47 22.30
N ALA A 286 -3.13 -3.69 21.21
CA ALA A 286 -3.15 -2.23 21.31
C ALA A 286 -4.45 -1.66 21.86
N VAL A 287 -5.60 -2.33 21.59
CA VAL A 287 -6.91 -1.92 22.10
C VAL A 287 -7.00 -2.16 23.61
N ASP A 288 -6.38 -3.24 24.09
CA ASP A 288 -6.32 -3.52 25.53
C ASP A 288 -5.31 -2.62 26.24
N TYR A 289 -4.15 -2.39 25.64
CA TYR A 289 -3.15 -1.47 26.18
C TYR A 289 -3.72 -0.05 26.37
N LEU A 290 -4.50 0.44 25.42
CA LEU A 290 -5.15 1.76 25.48
C LEU A 290 -6.25 1.88 26.58
N LYS A 291 -6.61 0.81 27.30
CA LYS A 291 -7.64 0.89 28.37
C LYS A 291 -7.15 1.66 29.59
N ASP A 292 -5.87 1.59 29.90
CA ASP A 292 -5.29 2.14 31.12
C ASP A 292 -3.88 2.71 30.86
N ILE A 293 -3.81 3.74 30.04
CA ILE A 293 -2.57 4.48 29.79
C ILE A 293 -2.50 5.79 30.59
N GLY A 294 -3.59 6.18 31.24
CA GLY A 294 -3.73 7.46 31.89
C GLY A 294 -3.42 8.61 30.95
N ASP A 295 -3.01 9.73 31.46
CA ASP A 295 -2.51 10.91 30.73
C ASP A 295 -0.99 10.86 30.52
N LYS A 296 -0.41 9.67 30.34
CA LYS A 296 1.04 9.48 30.16
C LYS A 296 1.54 10.07 28.85
N TYR A 297 0.77 9.95 27.77
CA TYR A 297 1.18 10.30 26.42
C TYR A 297 0.53 11.59 25.92
N ASP A 298 1.33 12.40 25.23
CA ASP A 298 0.88 13.64 24.60
C ASP A 298 1.01 13.63 23.06
N LEU A 299 1.48 12.50 22.49
CA LEU A 299 1.33 12.16 21.08
C LEU A 299 0.99 10.67 20.97
N ILE A 300 -0.12 10.34 20.32
CA ILE A 300 -0.57 8.96 20.12
C ILE A 300 -0.74 8.70 18.62
N ILE A 301 -0.28 7.55 18.14
CA ILE A 301 -0.45 7.09 16.77
C ILE A 301 -1.29 5.81 16.79
N LEU A 302 -2.39 5.83 16.04
CA LEU A 302 -3.29 4.71 15.82
C LEU A 302 -3.26 4.33 14.33
N ASP A 303 -2.50 3.30 13.96
CA ASP A 303 -2.42 2.79 12.61
C ASP A 303 -2.85 1.31 12.53
N PRO A 304 -4.12 1.01 12.84
CA PRO A 304 -4.59 -0.36 12.91
C PRO A 304 -4.65 -1.01 11.53
N PRO A 305 -4.59 -2.36 11.45
CA PRO A 305 -4.86 -3.09 10.23
C PRO A 305 -6.29 -2.81 9.73
N ALA A 306 -6.56 -3.08 8.46
CA ALA A 306 -7.87 -2.87 7.86
C ALA A 306 -8.95 -3.69 8.59
N PHE A 307 -9.85 -3.02 9.32
CA PHE A 307 -10.97 -3.67 10.02
C PHE A 307 -12.09 -4.14 9.07
N ALA A 308 -12.18 -3.57 7.87
CA ALA A 308 -13.11 -4.00 6.83
C ALA A 308 -12.37 -4.29 5.53
N LYS A 309 -12.40 -5.55 5.11
CA LYS A 309 -11.97 -5.98 3.76
C LYS A 309 -13.12 -5.93 2.75
N HIS A 310 -14.37 -5.97 3.21
CA HIS A 310 -15.58 -5.99 2.39
C HIS A 310 -16.71 -5.19 3.03
N HIS A 311 -17.60 -4.64 2.22
CA HIS A 311 -18.75 -3.83 2.66
C HIS A 311 -19.67 -4.56 3.67
N LYS A 312 -19.76 -5.89 3.62
CA LYS A 312 -20.61 -6.67 4.55
C LYS A 312 -20.22 -6.52 6.03
N VAL A 313 -18.96 -6.20 6.33
CA VAL A 313 -18.44 -6.04 7.70
C VAL A 313 -18.21 -4.58 8.09
N LEU A 314 -18.67 -3.65 7.26
CA LEU A 314 -18.42 -2.22 7.42
C LEU A 314 -18.92 -1.70 8.78
N GLY A 315 -20.13 -2.09 9.21
CA GLY A 315 -20.69 -1.66 10.49
C GLY A 315 -19.82 -2.03 11.69
N ASN A 316 -19.33 -3.27 11.74
CA ASN A 316 -18.43 -3.74 12.81
C ASN A 316 -17.07 -3.01 12.76
N ALA A 317 -16.55 -2.76 11.58
CA ALA A 317 -15.31 -2.02 11.40
C ALA A 317 -15.43 -0.57 11.93
N MET A 318 -16.55 0.10 11.62
CA MET A 318 -16.80 1.46 12.11
C MET A 318 -16.88 1.51 13.63
N GLN A 319 -17.55 0.53 14.27
CA GLN A 319 -17.56 0.40 15.73
C GLN A 319 -16.16 0.15 16.31
N GLY A 320 -15.32 -0.64 15.60
CA GLY A 320 -13.92 -0.85 15.97
C GLY A 320 -13.11 0.44 15.96
N TYR A 321 -13.17 1.20 14.87
CA TYR A 321 -12.53 2.51 14.76
C TYR A 321 -13.05 3.51 15.80
N GLN A 322 -14.37 3.54 16.04
CA GLN A 322 -14.96 4.43 17.03
C GLN A 322 -14.43 4.13 18.44
N ARG A 323 -14.45 2.85 18.86
CA ARG A 323 -13.95 2.44 20.18
C ARG A 323 -12.47 2.73 20.35
N LEU A 324 -11.65 2.43 19.35
CA LEU A 324 -10.21 2.66 19.37
C LEU A 324 -9.91 4.16 19.56
N ASN A 325 -10.52 5.01 18.73
CA ASN A 325 -10.34 6.45 18.81
C ASN A 325 -10.89 7.05 20.10
N ALA A 326 -12.06 6.60 20.57
CA ALA A 326 -12.64 7.10 21.83
C ALA A 326 -11.74 6.80 23.04
N ARG A 327 -11.12 5.63 23.09
CA ARG A 327 -10.15 5.28 24.15
C ARG A 327 -8.92 6.19 24.12
N ALA A 328 -8.30 6.36 22.96
CA ALA A 328 -7.14 7.24 22.84
C ALA A 328 -7.48 8.70 23.20
N LEU A 329 -8.61 9.20 22.69
CA LEU A 329 -9.06 10.56 22.94
C LEU A 329 -9.40 10.81 24.42
N SER A 330 -9.94 9.82 25.15
CA SER A 330 -10.27 9.98 26.57
C SER A 330 -9.04 10.08 27.48
N GLN A 331 -7.91 9.50 27.04
CA GLN A 331 -6.71 9.35 27.89
C GLN A 331 -5.48 10.13 27.43
N ILE A 332 -5.51 10.71 26.22
CA ILE A 332 -4.41 11.58 25.78
C ILE A 332 -4.38 12.87 26.61
N ARG A 333 -3.17 13.35 26.93
CA ARG A 333 -2.99 14.61 27.67
C ARG A 333 -3.70 15.78 26.98
N PRO A 334 -4.27 16.72 27.73
CA PRO A 334 -4.73 18.00 27.17
C PRO A 334 -3.61 18.71 26.41
N GLY A 335 -3.89 19.22 25.22
CA GLY A 335 -2.88 19.77 24.29
C GLY A 335 -2.16 18.68 23.48
N GLY A 336 -2.58 17.44 23.60
CA GLY A 336 -2.00 16.30 22.89
C GLY A 336 -2.37 16.24 21.42
N ILE A 337 -1.60 15.46 20.67
CA ILE A 337 -1.76 15.25 19.22
C ILE A 337 -2.07 13.78 18.98
N LEU A 338 -3.19 13.50 18.33
CA LEU A 338 -3.56 12.16 17.90
C LEU A 338 -3.46 12.02 16.37
N PHE A 339 -2.64 11.08 15.93
CA PHE A 339 -2.63 10.58 14.56
C PHE A 339 -3.49 9.33 14.48
N THR A 340 -4.49 9.30 13.61
CA THR A 340 -5.36 8.14 13.46
C THR A 340 -5.59 7.83 12.00
N PHE A 341 -5.50 6.52 11.64
CA PHE A 341 -5.50 6.06 10.26
C PHE A 341 -6.54 4.95 10.01
N SER A 342 -6.89 4.80 8.75
CA SER A 342 -7.60 3.65 8.20
C SER A 342 -7.11 3.35 6.79
N CYS A 343 -6.67 2.10 6.56
CA CYS A 343 -6.32 1.58 5.24
C CYS A 343 -7.44 0.73 4.60
N SER A 344 -8.64 0.72 5.17
CA SER A 344 -9.79 -0.03 4.65
C SER A 344 -10.39 0.64 3.42
N GLN A 345 -10.34 0.00 2.24
CA GLN A 345 -10.96 0.53 1.00
C GLN A 345 -12.47 0.76 1.14
N ALA A 346 -13.17 -0.10 1.89
CA ALA A 346 -14.61 0.03 2.11
C ALA A 346 -15.00 1.25 2.97
N VAL A 347 -14.04 1.87 3.66
CA VAL A 347 -14.26 3.04 4.53
C VAL A 347 -13.88 4.31 3.76
N THR A 348 -14.86 5.15 3.46
CA THR A 348 -14.62 6.44 2.80
C THR A 348 -14.01 7.47 3.77
N LYS A 349 -13.40 8.53 3.26
CA LYS A 349 -12.87 9.64 4.07
C LYS A 349 -13.94 10.27 4.96
N GLU A 350 -15.14 10.48 4.40
CA GLU A 350 -16.27 11.03 5.14
C GLU A 350 -16.73 10.12 6.27
N LEU A 351 -16.85 8.83 5.98
CA LEU A 351 -17.26 7.85 6.97
C LEU A 351 -16.24 7.74 8.10
N PHE A 352 -14.94 7.72 7.77
CA PHE A 352 -13.89 7.72 8.78
C PHE A 352 -13.94 8.97 9.66
N ARG A 353 -14.06 10.16 9.06
CA ARG A 353 -14.16 11.43 9.79
C ARG A 353 -15.39 11.46 10.72
N THR A 354 -16.55 11.00 10.24
CA THR A 354 -17.77 10.93 11.05
C THR A 354 -17.62 9.96 12.22
N THR A 355 -16.88 8.86 12.03
CA THR A 355 -16.61 7.90 13.12
C THR A 355 -15.68 8.50 14.16
N VAL A 356 -14.64 9.20 13.76
CA VAL A 356 -13.73 9.91 14.68
C VAL A 356 -14.45 11.05 15.41
N PHE A 357 -15.36 11.77 14.74
CA PHE A 357 -16.25 12.74 15.37
C PHE A 357 -17.08 12.10 16.49
N SER A 358 -17.72 10.95 16.20
CA SER A 358 -18.51 10.23 17.20
C SER A 358 -17.64 9.76 18.39
N ALA A 359 -16.39 9.33 18.11
CA ALA A 359 -15.44 8.96 19.15
C ALA A 359 -15.06 10.16 20.06
N ALA A 360 -14.85 11.33 19.47
CA ALA A 360 -14.55 12.56 20.22
C ALA A 360 -15.74 12.99 21.11
N ALA A 361 -16.97 12.87 20.61
CA ALA A 361 -18.18 13.14 21.39
C ALA A 361 -18.31 12.18 22.58
N ILE A 362 -18.05 10.87 22.38
CA ILE A 362 -18.05 9.86 23.45
C ILE A 362 -16.97 10.17 24.50
N ALA A 363 -15.77 10.58 24.06
CA ALA A 363 -14.68 10.94 24.96
C ALA A 363 -14.91 12.27 25.70
N GLY A 364 -15.91 13.07 25.30
CA GLY A 364 -16.21 14.37 25.89
C GLY A 364 -15.10 15.43 25.67
N ARG A 365 -14.28 15.27 24.63
CA ARG A 365 -13.13 16.15 24.36
C ARG A 365 -13.41 17.15 23.24
N LYS A 366 -12.86 18.34 23.38
CA LYS A 366 -12.80 19.29 22.27
C LYS A 366 -11.63 18.93 21.36
N VAL A 367 -11.91 18.71 20.08
CA VAL A 367 -10.95 18.19 19.10
C VAL A 367 -10.95 19.06 17.85
N ARG A 368 -9.77 19.39 17.35
CA ARG A 368 -9.58 20.11 16.06
C ARG A 368 -8.80 19.22 15.09
N ILE A 369 -9.24 19.16 13.84
CA ILE A 369 -8.49 18.52 12.76
C ILE A 369 -7.41 19.48 12.28
N LEU A 370 -6.15 19.12 12.43
CA LEU A 370 -5.01 19.88 11.93
C LEU A 370 -4.66 19.49 10.49
N HIS A 371 -4.69 18.19 10.17
CA HIS A 371 -4.40 17.65 8.85
C HIS A 371 -5.35 16.53 8.47
N GLN A 372 -5.61 16.44 7.17
CA GLN A 372 -6.22 15.28 6.52
C GLN A 372 -5.13 14.62 5.69
N LEU A 373 -4.91 13.31 5.92
CA LEU A 373 -3.78 12.55 5.40
C LEU A 373 -4.26 11.52 4.37
N THR A 374 -3.37 11.19 3.45
CA THR A 374 -3.57 10.19 2.42
C THR A 374 -2.26 9.44 2.17
N GLN A 375 -2.25 8.52 1.21
CA GLN A 375 -1.06 7.85 0.71
C GLN A 375 -0.10 8.85 0.02
N PRO A 376 1.22 8.59 0.04
CA PRO A 376 2.22 9.47 -0.54
C PRO A 376 2.18 9.43 -2.09
N ALA A 377 2.89 10.37 -2.72
CA ALA A 377 2.86 10.57 -4.17
C ALA A 377 3.40 9.38 -4.98
N ASP A 378 4.25 8.52 -4.42
CA ASP A 378 4.70 7.29 -5.06
C ASP A 378 3.66 6.14 -5.01
N HIS A 379 2.51 6.40 -4.41
CA HIS A 379 1.30 5.58 -4.48
C HIS A 379 0.20 6.35 -5.24
N PRO A 380 0.42 6.68 -6.52
CA PRO A 380 -0.47 7.56 -7.26
C PRO A 380 -1.87 6.94 -7.42
N ILE A 381 -2.86 7.82 -7.51
CA ILE A 381 -4.24 7.45 -7.80
C ILE A 381 -4.52 7.83 -9.25
N ASN A 382 -4.95 6.88 -10.06
CA ASN A 382 -5.42 7.18 -11.40
C ASN A 382 -6.72 7.98 -11.29
N ILE A 383 -6.76 9.15 -11.94
CA ILE A 383 -7.93 10.05 -11.86
C ILE A 383 -9.21 9.38 -12.39
N TYR A 384 -9.08 8.39 -13.26
CA TYR A 384 -10.20 7.60 -13.80
C TYR A 384 -10.55 6.38 -12.94
N HIS A 385 -9.81 6.14 -11.84
CA HIS A 385 -9.97 5.01 -10.93
C HIS A 385 -9.88 5.49 -9.47
N PRO A 386 -10.92 6.16 -8.97
CA PRO A 386 -10.92 6.70 -7.61
C PRO A 386 -10.85 5.62 -6.52
N GLU A 387 -11.17 4.36 -6.83
CA GLU A 387 -11.03 3.21 -5.95
C GLU A 387 -9.58 2.94 -5.53
N GLY A 388 -8.60 3.53 -6.22
CA GLY A 388 -7.18 3.50 -5.83
C GLY A 388 -6.87 4.29 -4.55
N GLU A 389 -7.79 5.13 -4.07
CA GLU A 389 -7.63 5.84 -2.81
C GLU A 389 -8.02 4.95 -1.62
N TYR A 390 -7.05 4.50 -0.86
CA TYR A 390 -7.30 3.55 0.24
C TYR A 390 -6.83 4.03 1.62
N LEU A 391 -5.76 4.84 1.72
CA LEU A 391 -5.25 5.36 2.98
C LEU A 391 -5.89 6.70 3.32
N LYS A 392 -6.41 6.82 4.50
CA LYS A 392 -6.93 8.06 5.08
C LYS A 392 -6.50 8.20 6.51
N GLY A 393 -6.15 9.41 6.91
CA GLY A 393 -5.75 9.72 8.26
C GLY A 393 -6.18 11.12 8.69
N LEU A 394 -6.22 11.31 9.98
CA LEU A 394 -6.45 12.61 10.61
C LEU A 394 -5.36 12.88 11.64
N VAL A 395 -4.89 14.12 11.67
CA VAL A 395 -4.09 14.64 12.79
C VAL A 395 -4.99 15.55 13.60
N LEU A 396 -5.14 15.22 14.86
CA LEU A 396 -6.08 15.88 15.77
C LEU A 396 -5.33 16.57 16.90
N TYR A 397 -5.69 17.81 17.20
CA TYR A 397 -5.33 18.49 18.45
C TYR A 397 -6.46 18.28 19.45
N VAL A 398 -6.11 17.85 20.66
CA VAL A 398 -7.08 17.42 21.71
C VAL A 398 -6.93 18.32 22.93
N GLU A 399 -8.02 19.08 23.27
CA GLU A 399 -8.09 19.93 24.46
C GLU A 399 -8.55 19.15 25.71
#